data_4337e31fde9c26acba5994aed2906341
#
_entry.id   4337e31fde9c26acba5994aed2906341
#
_cell.length_a   1.000
_cell.length_b   1.000
_cell.length_c   1.000
_cell.angle_alpha   90.00
_cell.angle_beta   90.00
_cell.angle_gamma   90.00
#
_symmetry.space_group_name_H-M   'P 1'
#
loop_
_entity.id
_entity.type
_entity.pdbx_description
1 polymer ?
#
loop_
_entity_poly.entity_id
_entity_poly.type
_entity_poly.pdbx_seq_one_letter_code
_entity_poly.pdbx_strand_id
1 'polypeptide(L)'
;TVQHSGEWQRFCEHILGDATLAADPRFHDNTARIDNKPALEALIKTVFASHDRVEMLKRLDAAGIAFAAVNDVASLSDHPQLDRSVISTPSGEINVPAPPIRRSAGETTLGPCPAFDADGKAIRAEFDPRHRTGYTHK
;
A
#
# COMPACT_ATOMS: atom_id res chain seq x y z
N THR A 1 9.21 9.96 -1.39
CA THR A 1 10.44 9.88 -0.56
C THR A 1 11.62 10.37 -1.38
N VAL A 2 12.29 11.42 -0.94
CA VAL A 2 13.51 11.94 -1.58
C VAL A 2 14.69 11.10 -1.11
N GLN A 3 15.36 10.38 -2.03
CA GLN A 3 16.38 9.39 -1.69
C GLN A 3 17.82 9.84 -2.02
N HIS A 4 18.01 10.71 -3.00
CA HIS A 4 19.34 11.14 -3.42
C HIS A 4 19.41 12.65 -3.75
N SER A 5 20.62 13.19 -3.85
CA SER A 5 20.89 14.63 -3.99
C SER A 5 20.19 15.26 -5.20
N GLY A 6 20.11 14.56 -6.33
CA GLY A 6 19.43 15.07 -7.52
C GLY A 6 17.92 15.20 -7.36
N GLU A 7 17.27 14.28 -6.61
CA GLU A 7 15.86 14.44 -6.24
C GLU A 7 15.67 15.60 -5.28
N TRP A 8 16.58 15.75 -4.31
CA TRP A 8 16.54 16.86 -3.37
C TRP A 8 16.62 18.22 -4.09
N GLN A 9 17.54 18.37 -5.04
CA GLN A 9 17.65 19.59 -5.86
C GLN A 9 16.34 19.88 -6.59
N ARG A 10 15.77 18.89 -7.30
CA ARG A 10 14.48 19.05 -8.00
C ARG A 10 13.34 19.37 -7.05
N PHE A 11 13.34 18.77 -5.86
CA PHE A 11 12.33 19.05 -4.84
C PHE A 11 12.40 20.51 -4.36
N CYS A 12 13.60 21.02 -4.08
CA CYS A 12 13.79 22.41 -3.70
C CYS A 12 13.34 23.37 -4.81
N GLU A 13 13.77 23.10 -6.04
CA GLU A 13 13.50 23.96 -7.19
C GLU A 13 12.01 23.95 -7.59
N HIS A 14 11.44 22.77 -7.80
CA HIS A 14 10.14 22.66 -8.45
C HIS A 14 8.97 22.54 -7.45
N ILE A 15 9.22 22.04 -6.25
CA ILE A 15 8.18 21.88 -5.23
C ILE A 15 8.24 23.01 -4.21
N LEU A 16 9.39 23.25 -3.60
CA LEU A 16 9.53 24.32 -2.62
C LEU A 16 9.66 25.71 -3.25
N GLY A 17 10.00 25.80 -4.55
CA GLY A 17 10.14 27.06 -5.27
C GLY A 17 11.42 27.83 -4.92
N ASP A 18 12.37 27.17 -4.28
CA ASP A 18 13.65 27.79 -3.88
C ASP A 18 14.81 26.80 -4.06
N ALA A 19 15.50 26.91 -5.20
CA ALA A 19 16.66 26.07 -5.51
C ALA A 19 17.83 26.25 -4.52
N THR A 20 17.91 27.39 -3.82
CA THR A 20 19.01 27.67 -2.88
C THR A 20 18.97 26.79 -1.64
N LEU A 21 17.80 26.26 -1.28
CA LEU A 21 17.63 25.32 -0.18
C LEU A 21 18.43 24.02 -0.36
N ALA A 22 18.74 23.66 -1.60
CA ALA A 22 19.54 22.47 -1.88
C ALA A 22 20.99 22.60 -1.39
N ALA A 23 21.51 23.81 -1.29
CA ALA A 23 22.83 24.11 -0.78
C ALA A 23 22.83 24.71 0.63
N ASP A 24 21.66 24.91 1.24
CA ASP A 24 21.54 25.44 2.61
C ASP A 24 22.22 24.47 3.60
N PRO A 25 23.13 24.95 4.46
CA PRO A 25 23.82 24.11 5.45
C PRO A 25 22.88 23.26 6.35
N ARG A 26 21.64 23.71 6.52
CA ARG A 26 20.63 22.98 7.31
C ARG A 26 20.02 21.82 6.54
N PHE A 27 20.11 21.78 5.18
CA PHE A 27 19.32 20.85 4.36
C PHE A 27 20.12 20.17 3.25
N HIS A 28 21.40 20.49 3.06
CA HIS A 28 22.23 20.06 1.92
C HIS A 28 22.42 18.54 1.84
N ASP A 29 22.41 17.85 2.98
CA ASP A 29 22.50 16.39 3.04
C ASP A 29 21.44 15.77 3.97
N ASN A 30 21.40 14.44 4.00
CA ASN A 30 20.38 13.73 4.78
C ASN A 30 20.53 13.94 6.29
N THR A 31 21.76 14.01 6.80
CA THR A 31 22.01 14.22 8.22
C THR A 31 21.55 15.62 8.64
N ALA A 32 21.95 16.64 7.88
CA ALA A 32 21.53 18.02 8.13
C ALA A 32 19.99 18.16 8.08
N ARG A 33 19.31 17.48 7.15
CA ARG A 33 17.84 17.47 7.08
C ARG A 33 17.18 16.81 8.29
N ILE A 34 17.78 15.73 8.83
CA ILE A 34 17.29 15.08 10.04
C ILE A 34 17.46 15.99 11.26
N ASP A 35 18.64 16.59 11.41
CA ASP A 35 18.95 17.48 12.52
C ASP A 35 18.06 18.73 12.53
N ASN A 36 17.69 19.21 11.35
CA ASN A 36 16.83 20.38 11.17
C ASN A 36 15.40 20.04 10.73
N LYS A 37 14.94 18.83 11.02
CA LYS A 37 13.61 18.32 10.62
C LYS A 37 12.45 19.27 10.90
N PRO A 38 12.32 19.91 12.09
CA PRO A 38 11.21 20.83 12.35
C PRO A 38 11.16 22.02 11.40
N ALA A 39 12.32 22.60 11.07
CA ALA A 39 12.41 23.72 10.14
C ALA A 39 12.05 23.30 8.72
N LEU A 40 12.53 22.14 8.28
CA LEU A 40 12.20 21.58 6.97
C LEU A 40 10.71 21.27 6.84
N GLU A 41 10.12 20.62 7.85
CA GLU A 41 8.69 20.33 7.86
C GLU A 41 7.83 21.59 7.80
N ALA A 42 8.23 22.68 8.45
CA ALA A 42 7.51 23.95 8.39
C ALA A 42 7.48 24.51 6.96
N LEU A 43 8.62 24.48 6.25
CA LEU A 43 8.71 24.89 4.84
C LEU A 43 7.80 24.02 3.95
N ILE A 44 7.91 22.70 4.08
CA ILE A 44 7.10 21.77 3.31
C ILE A 44 5.61 21.99 3.57
N LYS A 45 5.20 22.09 4.83
CA LYS A 45 3.79 22.32 5.21
C LYS A 45 3.24 23.62 4.62
N THR A 46 4.02 24.68 4.61
CA THR A 46 3.60 25.96 4.02
C THR A 46 3.30 25.83 2.54
N VAL A 47 4.19 25.17 1.77
CA VAL A 47 3.98 24.96 0.34
C VAL A 47 2.81 24.02 0.07
N PHE A 48 2.72 22.90 0.79
CA PHE A 48 1.64 21.93 0.58
C PHE A 48 0.27 22.49 0.97
N ALA A 49 0.19 23.36 1.97
CA ALA A 49 -1.05 24.02 2.38
C ALA A 49 -1.55 25.06 1.35
N SER A 50 -0.68 25.57 0.47
CA SER A 50 -1.03 26.55 -0.55
C SER A 50 -1.52 25.93 -1.87
N HIS A 51 -1.51 24.62 -2.00
CA HIS A 51 -1.91 23.90 -3.20
C HIS A 51 -2.92 22.80 -2.86
N ASP A 52 -3.84 22.52 -3.77
CA ASP A 52 -4.68 21.35 -3.65
C ASP A 52 -3.92 20.05 -4.02
N ARG A 53 -4.52 18.91 -3.68
CA ARG A 53 -3.93 17.59 -3.92
C ARG A 53 -3.62 17.35 -5.40
N VAL A 54 -4.52 17.72 -6.29
CA VAL A 54 -4.39 17.44 -7.73
C VAL A 54 -3.22 18.22 -8.31
N GLU A 55 -3.11 19.50 -7.96
CA GLU A 55 -2.00 20.35 -8.38
C GLU A 55 -0.65 19.87 -7.82
N MET A 56 -0.60 19.49 -6.55
CA MET A 56 0.63 18.99 -5.94
C MET A 56 1.10 17.67 -6.59
N LEU A 57 0.19 16.76 -6.89
CA LEU A 57 0.53 15.50 -7.58
C LEU A 57 1.09 15.77 -8.98
N LYS A 58 0.50 16.70 -9.74
CA LYS A 58 1.03 17.11 -11.06
C LYS A 58 2.43 17.71 -10.97
N ARG A 59 2.70 18.54 -9.96
CA ARG A 59 4.03 19.14 -9.73
C ARG A 59 5.07 18.08 -9.40
N LEU A 60 4.74 17.13 -8.52
CA LEU A 60 5.63 16.03 -8.14
C LEU A 60 5.96 15.14 -9.35
N ASP A 61 4.96 14.84 -10.17
CA ASP A 61 5.13 14.05 -11.39
C ASP A 61 6.02 14.80 -12.41
N ALA A 62 5.74 16.06 -12.68
CA ALA A 62 6.54 16.89 -13.59
C ALA A 62 8.00 17.06 -13.11
N ALA A 63 8.24 17.08 -11.81
CA ALA A 63 9.56 17.12 -11.23
C ALA A 63 10.28 15.74 -11.19
N GLY A 64 9.61 14.66 -11.60
CA GLY A 64 10.14 13.30 -11.55
C GLY A 64 10.44 12.85 -10.12
N ILE A 65 9.59 13.24 -9.17
CA ILE A 65 9.71 12.86 -7.76
C ILE A 65 8.71 11.75 -7.44
N ALA A 66 9.21 10.65 -6.91
CA ALA A 66 8.37 9.53 -6.53
C ALA A 66 7.42 9.90 -5.38
N PHE A 67 6.15 9.63 -5.60
CA PHE A 67 5.09 9.84 -4.60
C PHE A 67 4.11 8.68 -4.59
N ALA A 68 3.31 8.60 -3.53
CA ALA A 68 2.19 7.69 -3.44
C ALA A 68 0.98 8.44 -2.88
N ALA A 69 -0.19 8.10 -3.39
CA ALA A 69 -1.44 8.61 -2.84
C ALA A 69 -1.83 7.81 -1.59
N VAL A 70 -2.25 8.51 -0.55
CA VAL A 70 -2.91 7.87 0.59
C VAL A 70 -4.38 7.69 0.20
N ASN A 71 -4.80 6.45 0.09
CA ASN A 71 -6.16 6.07 -0.27
C ASN A 71 -6.91 5.55 0.95
N ASP A 72 -8.18 5.88 1.04
CA ASP A 72 -9.14 5.25 1.95
C ASP A 72 -9.75 3.99 1.31
N VAL A 73 -10.63 3.31 2.04
CA VAL A 73 -11.30 2.10 1.55
C VAL A 73 -12.18 2.38 0.33
N ALA A 74 -12.81 3.55 0.27
CA ALA A 74 -13.64 3.95 -0.87
C ALA A 74 -12.78 4.14 -2.13
N SER A 75 -11.68 4.88 -2.01
CA SER A 75 -10.70 5.08 -3.10
C SER A 75 -10.06 3.77 -3.56
N LEU A 76 -9.83 2.83 -2.63
CA LEU A 76 -9.34 1.50 -2.99
C LEU A 76 -10.37 0.75 -3.83
N SER A 77 -11.66 0.89 -3.53
CA SER A 77 -12.72 0.24 -4.30
C SER A 77 -12.72 0.62 -5.79
N ASP A 78 -12.32 1.85 -6.09
CA ASP A 78 -12.26 2.39 -7.45
C ASP A 78 -10.85 2.35 -8.06
N HIS A 79 -9.91 1.72 -7.37
CA HIS A 79 -8.52 1.69 -7.82
C HIS A 79 -8.37 0.90 -9.13
N PRO A 80 -7.73 1.46 -10.18
CA PRO A 80 -7.67 0.83 -11.50
C PRO A 80 -6.92 -0.50 -11.56
N GLN A 81 -6.11 -0.81 -10.54
CA GLN A 81 -5.40 -2.10 -10.43
C GLN A 81 -6.08 -3.07 -9.46
N LEU A 82 -7.24 -2.72 -8.92
CA LEU A 82 -7.99 -3.64 -8.06
C LEU A 82 -8.82 -4.59 -8.92
N ASP A 83 -8.29 -5.79 -9.14
CA ASP A 83 -9.06 -6.87 -9.71
C ASP A 83 -10.01 -7.46 -8.67
N ARG A 84 -11.15 -7.98 -9.14
CA ARG A 84 -12.19 -8.58 -8.30
C ARG A 84 -12.46 -10.01 -8.74
N SER A 85 -12.80 -10.84 -7.77
CA SER A 85 -13.30 -12.18 -7.97
C SER A 85 -14.71 -12.30 -7.41
N VAL A 86 -15.56 -13.02 -8.10
CA VAL A 86 -16.89 -13.40 -7.60
C VAL A 86 -16.75 -14.70 -6.82
N ILE A 87 -17.27 -14.73 -5.60
CA ILE A 87 -17.41 -15.96 -4.82
C ILE A 87 -18.88 -16.22 -4.46
N SER A 88 -19.28 -17.46 -4.60
CA SER A 88 -20.61 -17.91 -4.16
C SER A 88 -20.62 -18.11 -2.66
N THR A 89 -21.67 -17.63 -2.01
CA THR A 89 -21.94 -17.82 -0.58
C THR A 89 -23.34 -18.38 -0.39
N PRO A 90 -23.69 -18.92 0.78
CA PRO A 90 -25.06 -19.37 1.07
C PRO A 90 -26.12 -18.28 0.91
N SER A 91 -25.74 -17.01 0.98
CA SER A 91 -26.62 -15.84 0.84
C SER A 91 -26.62 -15.23 -0.56
N GLY A 92 -25.86 -15.78 -1.51
CA GLY A 92 -25.71 -15.27 -2.87
C GLY A 92 -24.26 -15.00 -3.24
N GLU A 93 -24.07 -14.42 -4.41
CA GLU A 93 -22.74 -14.04 -4.91
C GLU A 93 -22.27 -12.71 -4.33
N ILE A 94 -20.98 -12.63 -4.00
CA ILE A 94 -20.33 -11.41 -3.54
C ILE A 94 -19.06 -11.15 -4.34
N ASN A 95 -18.74 -9.87 -4.53
CA ASN A 95 -17.47 -9.42 -5.12
C ASN A 95 -16.45 -9.17 -4.00
N VAL A 96 -15.30 -9.82 -4.12
CA VAL A 96 -14.17 -9.63 -3.22
C VAL A 96 -12.92 -9.19 -4.00
N PRO A 97 -11.93 -8.57 -3.38
CA PRO A 97 -10.63 -8.37 -4.02
C PRO A 97 -10.06 -9.70 -4.49
N ALA A 98 -9.60 -9.74 -5.74
CA ALA A 98 -8.93 -10.94 -6.26
C ALA A 98 -7.59 -11.17 -5.54
N PRO A 99 -7.10 -12.43 -5.49
CA PRO A 99 -5.78 -12.71 -4.96
C PRO A 99 -4.70 -11.87 -5.66
N PRO A 100 -3.80 -11.21 -4.90
CA PRO A 100 -2.77 -10.34 -5.49
C PRO A 100 -1.67 -11.14 -6.24
N ILE A 101 -1.57 -12.44 -5.94
CA ILE A 101 -0.57 -13.31 -6.57
C ILE A 101 -1.16 -13.90 -7.84
N ARG A 102 -0.59 -13.53 -8.99
CA ARG A 102 -0.90 -14.13 -10.29
C ARG A 102 0.12 -15.23 -10.60
N ARG A 103 -0.36 -16.41 -10.93
CA ARG A 103 0.47 -17.56 -11.30
C ARG A 103 0.47 -17.72 -12.81
N SER A 104 1.63 -18.02 -13.40
CA SER A 104 1.76 -18.32 -14.84
C SER A 104 1.00 -19.59 -15.25
N ALA A 105 0.67 -20.45 -14.30
CA ALA A 105 -0.05 -21.72 -14.54
C ALA A 105 -1.58 -21.58 -14.68
N GLY A 106 -2.12 -20.37 -14.72
CA GLY A 106 -3.55 -20.10 -14.89
C GLY A 106 -4.14 -19.23 -13.77
N GLU A 107 -5.41 -18.88 -13.91
CA GLU A 107 -6.14 -18.09 -12.93
C GLU A 107 -6.36 -18.87 -11.63
N THR A 108 -6.19 -18.21 -10.51
CA THR A 108 -6.56 -18.77 -9.21
C THR A 108 -8.07 -18.65 -9.04
N THR A 109 -8.78 -19.75 -9.24
CA THR A 109 -10.21 -19.80 -8.96
C THR A 109 -10.43 -19.92 -7.46
N LEU A 110 -11.21 -19.00 -6.89
CA LEU A 110 -11.63 -19.07 -5.50
C LEU A 110 -12.80 -20.06 -5.39
N GLY A 111 -12.71 -20.97 -4.43
CA GLY A 111 -13.82 -21.87 -4.11
C GLY A 111 -15.00 -21.12 -3.46
N PRO A 112 -16.20 -21.74 -3.41
CA PRO A 112 -17.34 -21.16 -2.72
C PRO A 112 -17.08 -21.03 -1.23
N CYS A 113 -17.69 -20.04 -0.60
CA CYS A 113 -17.71 -19.93 0.85
C CYS A 113 -18.70 -20.98 1.40
N PRO A 114 -18.26 -21.93 2.26
CA PRO A 114 -19.17 -22.95 2.80
C PRO A 114 -20.22 -22.34 3.72
N ALA A 115 -21.34 -23.04 3.86
CA ALA A 115 -22.34 -22.72 4.88
C ALA A 115 -21.75 -22.91 6.29
N PHE A 116 -22.37 -22.26 7.28
CA PHE A 116 -21.93 -22.39 8.67
C PHE A 116 -21.90 -23.86 9.09
N ASP A 117 -20.79 -24.31 9.66
CA ASP A 117 -20.52 -25.70 10.11
C ASP A 117 -20.62 -26.79 9.03
N ALA A 118 -20.54 -26.43 7.72
CA ALA A 118 -20.66 -27.41 6.63
C ALA A 118 -19.61 -28.54 6.75
N ASP A 119 -18.39 -28.21 7.12
CA ASP A 119 -17.28 -29.16 7.27
C ASP A 119 -17.09 -29.66 8.71
N GLY A 120 -17.87 -29.17 9.65
CA GLY A 120 -17.67 -29.40 11.07
C GLY A 120 -17.76 -30.88 11.49
N LYS A 121 -18.66 -31.64 10.85
CA LYS A 121 -18.76 -33.08 11.12
C LYS A 121 -17.52 -33.83 10.65
N ALA A 122 -17.04 -33.54 9.46
CA ALA A 122 -15.84 -34.17 8.90
C ALA A 122 -14.59 -33.82 9.70
N ILE A 123 -14.41 -32.53 10.03
CA ILE A 123 -13.27 -32.04 10.84
C ILE A 123 -13.30 -32.70 12.23
N ARG A 124 -14.45 -32.74 12.91
CA ARG A 124 -14.55 -33.37 14.21
C ARG A 124 -14.25 -34.87 14.15
N ALA A 125 -14.65 -35.57 13.10
CA ALA A 125 -14.34 -36.99 12.92
C ALA A 125 -12.84 -37.22 12.65
N GLU A 126 -12.21 -36.39 11.83
CA GLU A 126 -10.77 -36.47 11.51
C GLU A 126 -9.89 -36.26 12.74
N PHE A 127 -10.27 -35.28 13.59
CA PHE A 127 -9.49 -34.92 14.78
C PHE A 127 -9.98 -35.59 16.08
N ASP A 128 -10.92 -36.55 16.01
CA ASP A 128 -11.38 -37.30 17.18
C ASP A 128 -10.21 -38.10 17.78
N PRO A 129 -9.85 -37.88 19.04
CA PRO A 129 -8.74 -38.59 19.70
C PRO A 129 -8.88 -40.11 19.66
N ARG A 130 -10.09 -40.62 19.56
CA ARG A 130 -10.38 -42.06 19.51
C ARG A 130 -9.98 -42.72 18.18
N HIS A 131 -9.80 -41.92 17.12
CA HIS A 131 -9.36 -42.37 15.79
C HIS A 131 -7.87 -42.12 15.53
N ARG A 132 -7.12 -41.53 16.46
CA ARG A 132 -5.68 -41.31 16.37
C ARG A 132 -4.89 -42.59 16.68
N THR A 133 -5.09 -43.63 15.88
CA THR A 133 -4.18 -44.77 15.88
C THR A 133 -3.00 -44.45 14.96
N GLY A 134 -1.79 -44.17 15.52
CA GLY A 134 -0.57 -44.29 14.75
C GLY A 134 0.40 -43.13 14.67
N TYR A 135 0.44 -42.20 15.65
CA TYR A 135 1.63 -41.35 15.79
C TYR A 135 2.49 -41.87 16.96
N THR A 136 3.29 -42.91 16.70
CA THR A 136 4.42 -43.24 17.55
C THR A 136 5.55 -42.26 17.23
N HIS A 137 5.89 -41.40 18.18
CA HIS A 137 7.12 -40.65 18.13
C HIS A 137 8.31 -41.64 18.00
N LYS A 138 9.04 -41.54 16.89
CA LYS A 138 10.41 -42.02 16.78
C LYS A 138 11.35 -40.86 16.99
#